data_d6f827b24d0c8fa1857fe99e585f1a53
#
_entry.id   d6f827b24d0c8fa1857fe99e585f1a53
#
_cell.length_a   1.000
_cell.length_b   1.000
_cell.length_c   1.000
_cell.angle_alpha   90.00
_cell.angle_beta   90.00
_cell.angle_gamma   90.00
#
_symmetry.space_group_name_H-M   'P 1'
#
loop_
_entity.id
_entity.type
_entity.pdbx_description
1 polymer ?
#
loop_
_entity_poly.entity_id
_entity_poly.type
_entity_poly.pdbx_seq_one_letter_code
_entity_poly.pdbx_strand_id
1 'polypeptide(L)'
;MSNNENRTNINWYPGHMAKTKRQIIEDMKLIDVVIELLDARIPISSQNPNIAEITKNKKKIIVLNKCDLSDEKQNKLWVEYFKSKNIPAVLVDSNSGKGIDNFIREVEKIMQVDLEQHAQKGRTGRKIRAMILGIPNVGKSSFINRIAKRTSAGVGNKPGVTKQKQWIRINDKIEL
;
A
#
# COMPACT_ATOMS: atom_id res chain seq x y z
N MET A 1 -33.15 -12.87 33.82
CA MET A 1 -31.73 -13.19 34.07
C MET A 1 -30.94 -12.81 32.83
N SER A 2 -30.35 -11.66 32.87
CA SER A 2 -29.62 -11.08 31.73
C SER A 2 -28.15 -11.48 31.84
N ASN A 3 -27.71 -12.37 30.94
CA ASN A 3 -26.29 -12.72 30.80
C ASN A 3 -25.57 -11.57 30.12
N ASN A 4 -24.94 -10.76 30.93
CA ASN A 4 -23.96 -9.77 30.51
C ASN A 4 -22.67 -10.51 30.15
N GLU A 5 -22.53 -10.95 28.89
CA GLU A 5 -21.24 -11.40 28.36
C GLU A 5 -20.31 -10.19 28.28
N ASN A 6 -19.51 -10.00 29.33
CA ASN A 6 -18.32 -9.17 29.31
C ASN A 6 -17.37 -9.71 28.21
N ARG A 7 -17.56 -9.27 26.96
CA ARG A 7 -16.55 -9.41 25.93
C ARG A 7 -15.38 -8.53 26.37
N THR A 8 -14.40 -9.12 27.03
CA THR A 8 -13.09 -8.51 27.26
C THR A 8 -12.50 -8.22 25.88
N ASN A 9 -12.62 -6.96 25.46
CA ASN A 9 -11.87 -6.44 24.32
C ASN A 9 -10.39 -6.52 24.70
N ILE A 10 -9.75 -7.62 24.32
CA ILE A 10 -8.30 -7.77 24.44
C ILE A 10 -7.69 -6.73 23.50
N ASN A 11 -7.25 -5.64 24.09
CA ASN A 11 -6.67 -4.52 23.35
C ASN A 11 -5.21 -4.89 23.01
N TRP A 12 -5.03 -5.54 21.86
CA TRP A 12 -3.74 -6.00 21.32
C TRP A 12 -2.82 -4.84 20.87
N TYR A 13 -3.13 -3.60 21.28
CA TYR A 13 -2.35 -2.42 20.90
C TYR A 13 -1.42 -1.98 22.02
N PRO A 14 -0.12 -2.35 21.99
CA PRO A 14 0.89 -1.68 22.81
C PRO A 14 0.87 -0.17 22.54
N GLY A 15 1.25 0.64 23.52
CA GLY A 15 1.18 2.11 23.43
C GLY A 15 1.89 2.72 22.21
N HIS A 16 2.93 2.05 21.66
CA HIS A 16 3.60 2.44 20.43
C HIS A 16 2.72 2.28 19.18
N MET A 17 1.74 1.36 19.16
CA MET A 17 0.81 1.19 18.05
C MET A 17 -0.23 2.30 18.02
N ALA A 18 -0.69 2.79 19.17
CA ALA A 18 -1.57 3.96 19.24
C ALA A 18 -0.88 5.21 18.68
N LYS A 19 0.41 5.38 19.02
CA LYS A 19 1.25 6.46 18.45
C LYS A 19 1.39 6.32 16.94
N THR A 20 1.64 5.12 16.45
CA THR A 20 1.74 4.82 15.01
C THR A 20 0.42 5.10 14.29
N LYS A 21 -0.73 4.72 14.88
CA LYS A 21 -2.06 5.02 14.29
C LYS A 21 -2.27 6.53 14.15
N ARG A 22 -1.99 7.32 15.19
CA ARG A 22 -2.09 8.80 15.13
C ARG A 22 -1.20 9.37 14.06
N GLN A 23 0.03 8.90 13.97
CA GLN A 23 1.00 9.36 12.98
C GLN A 23 0.53 9.06 11.54
N ILE A 24 -0.01 7.86 11.29
CA ILE A 24 -0.58 7.49 9.99
C ILE A 24 -1.75 8.41 9.63
N ILE A 25 -2.64 8.72 10.58
CA ILE A 25 -3.77 9.62 10.36
C ILE A 25 -3.30 11.04 9.98
N GLU A 26 -2.28 11.55 10.65
CA GLU A 26 -1.69 12.86 10.32
C GLU A 26 -1.06 12.85 8.92
N ASP A 27 -0.28 11.81 8.61
CA ASP A 27 0.39 11.68 7.33
C ASP A 27 -0.59 11.52 6.18
N MET A 28 -1.75 10.90 6.46
CA MET A 28 -2.79 10.67 5.45
C MET A 28 -3.26 11.97 4.78
N LYS A 29 -3.12 13.11 5.43
CA LYS A 29 -3.45 14.43 4.85
C LYS A 29 -2.58 14.76 3.62
N LEU A 30 -1.37 14.23 3.57
CA LEU A 30 -0.40 14.48 2.50
C LEU A 30 -0.45 13.42 1.40
N ILE A 31 -1.17 12.31 1.61
CA ILE A 31 -1.19 11.14 0.75
C ILE A 31 -2.35 11.23 -0.26
N ASP A 32 -2.06 10.94 -1.49
CA ASP A 32 -3.02 10.89 -2.59
C ASP A 32 -3.58 9.47 -2.79
N VAL A 33 -2.72 8.45 -2.67
CA VAL A 33 -3.10 7.04 -2.85
C VAL A 33 -2.48 6.14 -1.78
N VAL A 34 -3.26 5.19 -1.30
CA VAL A 34 -2.81 4.17 -0.34
C VAL A 34 -2.56 2.86 -1.06
N ILE A 35 -1.41 2.27 -0.79
CA ILE A 35 -1.01 0.95 -1.26
C ILE A 35 -1.13 0.00 -0.07
N GLU A 36 -2.16 -0.86 -0.08
CA GLU A 36 -2.30 -1.89 0.94
C GLU A 36 -1.62 -3.16 0.46
N LEU A 37 -0.52 -3.54 1.12
CA LEU A 37 0.26 -4.72 0.81
C LEU A 37 -0.27 -5.92 1.58
N LEU A 38 -0.71 -6.95 0.86
CA LEU A 38 -1.24 -8.20 1.39
C LEU A 38 -0.38 -9.39 0.97
N ASP A 39 -0.45 -10.47 1.72
CA ASP A 39 0.15 -11.75 1.35
C ASP A 39 -0.80 -12.50 0.41
N ALA A 40 -0.38 -12.80 -0.81
CA ALA A 40 -1.20 -13.45 -1.84
C ALA A 40 -1.69 -14.85 -1.43
N ARG A 41 -1.02 -15.50 -0.47
CA ARG A 41 -1.43 -16.82 0.05
C ARG A 41 -2.64 -16.75 0.97
N ILE A 42 -2.82 -15.60 1.65
CA ILE A 42 -3.88 -15.38 2.66
C ILE A 42 -4.41 -13.93 2.56
N PRO A 43 -4.95 -13.49 1.41
CA PRO A 43 -5.25 -12.08 1.18
C PRO A 43 -6.17 -11.47 2.23
N ILE A 44 -7.26 -12.14 2.59
CA ILE A 44 -8.22 -11.61 3.57
C ILE A 44 -7.64 -11.59 4.98
N SER A 45 -6.96 -12.67 5.40
CA SER A 45 -6.36 -12.77 6.74
C SER A 45 -5.19 -11.81 6.94
N SER A 46 -4.57 -11.34 5.85
CA SER A 46 -3.51 -10.33 5.90
C SER A 46 -4.02 -8.89 5.83
N GLN A 47 -5.32 -8.66 5.69
CA GLN A 47 -5.92 -7.33 5.83
C GLN A 47 -5.94 -6.90 7.30
N ASN A 48 -5.79 -5.58 7.51
CA ASN A 48 -5.98 -5.00 8.84
C ASN A 48 -7.23 -4.09 8.83
N PRO A 49 -8.28 -4.42 9.60
CA PRO A 49 -9.51 -3.62 9.65
C PRO A 49 -9.26 -2.14 9.98
N ASN A 50 -8.26 -1.84 10.80
CA ASN A 50 -7.90 -0.44 11.13
C ASN A 50 -7.36 0.33 9.93
N ILE A 51 -6.64 -0.34 9.01
CA ILE A 51 -6.19 0.27 7.76
C ILE A 51 -7.39 0.64 6.90
N ALA A 52 -8.38 -0.25 6.80
CA ALA A 52 -9.60 0.01 6.05
C ALA A 52 -10.34 1.26 6.56
N GLU A 53 -10.47 1.40 7.89
CA GLU A 53 -11.09 2.57 8.52
C GLU A 53 -10.32 3.87 8.23
N ILE A 54 -9.02 3.89 8.47
CA ILE A 54 -8.16 5.08 8.31
C ILE A 54 -8.12 5.54 6.85
N THR A 55 -8.21 4.60 5.90
CA THR A 55 -8.04 4.87 4.47
C THR A 55 -9.35 5.00 3.71
N LYS A 56 -10.50 5.03 4.39
CA LYS A 56 -11.85 5.02 3.80
C LYS A 56 -12.06 6.08 2.71
N ASN A 57 -11.49 7.26 2.88
CA ASN A 57 -11.66 8.40 1.97
C ASN A 57 -10.46 8.60 1.01
N LYS A 58 -9.59 7.60 0.87
CA LYS A 58 -8.42 7.66 -0.02
C LYS A 58 -8.57 6.69 -1.17
N LYS A 59 -8.02 7.08 -2.32
CA LYS A 59 -7.81 6.11 -3.40
C LYS A 59 -6.91 5.01 -2.88
N LYS A 60 -7.24 3.77 -3.23
CA LYS A 60 -6.54 2.59 -2.74
C LYS A 60 -6.21 1.64 -3.87
N ILE A 61 -5.05 1.01 -3.78
CA ILE A 61 -4.67 -0.16 -4.57
C ILE A 61 -4.22 -1.28 -3.65
N ILE A 62 -4.64 -2.50 -3.94
CA ILE A 62 -4.15 -3.71 -3.26
C ILE A 62 -2.95 -4.26 -4.02
N VAL A 63 -1.89 -4.56 -3.31
CA VAL A 63 -0.75 -5.32 -3.85
C VAL A 63 -0.73 -6.70 -3.19
N LEU A 64 -1.05 -7.73 -3.96
CA LEU A 64 -0.97 -9.13 -3.56
C LEU A 64 0.49 -9.61 -3.76
N ASN A 65 1.29 -9.44 -2.70
CA ASN A 65 2.71 -9.79 -2.71
C ASN A 65 2.93 -11.28 -2.48
N LYS A 66 4.10 -11.80 -2.82
CA LYS A 66 4.48 -13.21 -2.75
C LYS A 66 3.58 -14.09 -3.63
N CYS A 67 3.16 -13.56 -4.78
CA CYS A 67 2.31 -14.28 -5.71
C CYS A 67 3.00 -15.50 -6.36
N ASP A 68 4.31 -15.61 -6.26
CA ASP A 68 5.14 -16.76 -6.60
C ASP A 68 4.95 -17.95 -5.66
N LEU A 69 4.49 -17.69 -4.41
CA LEU A 69 4.27 -18.70 -3.37
C LEU A 69 2.79 -19.11 -3.24
N SER A 70 1.92 -18.66 -4.13
CA SER A 70 0.48 -18.92 -4.12
C SER A 70 0.02 -19.52 -5.45
N ASP A 71 -1.14 -20.18 -5.43
CA ASP A 71 -1.73 -20.77 -6.63
C ASP A 71 -2.13 -19.71 -7.65
N GLU A 72 -1.74 -19.90 -8.92
CA GLU A 72 -1.97 -18.93 -9.98
C GLU A 72 -3.46 -18.72 -10.29
N LYS A 73 -4.27 -19.76 -10.22
CA LYS A 73 -5.72 -19.66 -10.46
C LYS A 73 -6.38 -18.89 -9.33
N GLN A 74 -6.00 -19.15 -8.09
CA GLN A 74 -6.48 -18.42 -6.92
C GLN A 74 -6.06 -16.95 -6.98
N ASN A 75 -4.84 -16.68 -7.41
CA ASN A 75 -4.37 -15.31 -7.59
C ASN A 75 -5.27 -14.49 -8.51
N LYS A 76 -5.70 -15.06 -9.63
CA LYS A 76 -6.62 -14.41 -10.58
C LYS A 76 -7.98 -14.13 -9.93
N LEU A 77 -8.52 -15.11 -9.20
CA LEU A 77 -9.80 -14.96 -8.49
C LEU A 77 -9.73 -13.86 -7.42
N TRP A 78 -8.61 -13.73 -6.71
CA TRP A 78 -8.43 -12.67 -5.73
C TRP A 78 -8.36 -11.28 -6.39
N VAL A 79 -7.70 -11.15 -7.53
CA VAL A 79 -7.70 -9.88 -8.30
C VAL A 79 -9.13 -9.50 -8.71
N GLU A 80 -9.92 -10.46 -9.23
CA GLU A 80 -11.32 -10.25 -9.60
C GLU A 80 -12.19 -9.90 -8.38
N TYR A 81 -11.96 -10.57 -7.25
CA TYR A 81 -12.66 -10.28 -5.99
C TYR A 81 -12.47 -8.82 -5.57
N PHE A 82 -11.24 -8.31 -5.52
CA PHE A 82 -11.00 -6.92 -5.15
C PHE A 82 -11.57 -5.95 -6.21
N LYS A 83 -11.46 -6.29 -7.48
CA LYS A 83 -12.07 -5.51 -8.57
C LYS A 83 -13.59 -5.41 -8.42
N SER A 84 -14.27 -6.48 -8.01
CA SER A 84 -15.72 -6.47 -7.74
C SER A 84 -16.11 -5.55 -6.57
N LYS A 85 -15.15 -5.22 -5.70
CA LYS A 85 -15.28 -4.23 -4.62
C LYS A 85 -14.85 -2.83 -5.04
N ASN A 86 -14.63 -2.59 -6.34
CA ASN A 86 -14.10 -1.35 -6.89
C ASN A 86 -12.72 -0.95 -6.32
N ILE A 87 -11.92 -1.94 -5.94
CA ILE A 87 -10.55 -1.74 -5.48
C ILE A 87 -9.59 -2.40 -6.47
N PRO A 88 -8.78 -1.66 -7.20
CA PRO A 88 -7.75 -2.24 -8.07
C PRO A 88 -6.79 -3.12 -7.28
N ALA A 89 -6.43 -4.27 -7.85
CA ALA A 89 -5.48 -5.19 -7.24
C ALA A 89 -4.46 -5.69 -8.28
N VAL A 90 -3.21 -5.80 -7.85
CA VAL A 90 -2.11 -6.28 -8.69
C VAL A 90 -1.32 -7.37 -7.97
N LEU A 91 -0.86 -8.35 -8.75
CA LEU A 91 0.01 -9.43 -8.27
C LEU A 91 1.46 -9.00 -8.37
N VAL A 92 2.23 -9.20 -7.31
CA VAL A 92 3.65 -8.86 -7.26
C VAL A 92 4.45 -9.98 -6.59
N ASP A 93 5.61 -10.25 -7.16
CA ASP A 93 6.71 -10.93 -6.49
C ASP A 93 7.83 -9.92 -6.25
N SER A 94 7.98 -9.49 -5.01
CA SER A 94 8.99 -8.50 -4.62
C SER A 94 10.42 -9.03 -4.76
N ASN A 95 10.63 -10.34 -4.76
CA ASN A 95 11.96 -10.94 -4.90
C ASN A 95 12.47 -10.87 -6.34
N SER A 96 11.65 -11.31 -7.31
CA SER A 96 11.99 -11.23 -8.73
C SER A 96 11.73 -9.86 -9.34
N GLY A 97 10.76 -9.10 -8.82
CA GLY A 97 10.27 -7.84 -9.37
C GLY A 97 9.13 -8.01 -10.36
N LYS A 98 8.64 -9.24 -10.56
CA LYS A 98 7.45 -9.50 -11.39
C LYS A 98 6.27 -8.69 -10.87
N GLY A 99 5.57 -8.01 -11.75
CA GLY A 99 4.38 -7.23 -11.44
C GLY A 99 4.63 -5.78 -11.01
N ILE A 100 5.86 -5.35 -10.74
CA ILE A 100 6.18 -3.96 -10.34
C ILE A 100 5.80 -2.96 -11.43
N ASP A 101 6.04 -3.26 -12.70
CA ASP A 101 5.67 -2.39 -13.82
C ASP A 101 4.15 -2.23 -13.93
N ASN A 102 3.42 -3.32 -13.73
CA ASN A 102 1.97 -3.29 -13.71
C ASN A 102 1.44 -2.46 -12.53
N PHE A 103 2.04 -2.62 -11.35
CA PHE A 103 1.73 -1.82 -10.17
C PHE A 103 1.88 -0.31 -10.45
N ILE A 104 3.00 0.11 -11.05
CA ILE A 104 3.25 1.52 -11.36
C ILE A 104 2.20 2.06 -12.34
N ARG A 105 1.90 1.32 -13.41
CA ARG A 105 0.86 1.69 -14.39
C ARG A 105 -0.52 1.82 -13.75
N GLU A 106 -0.89 0.91 -12.86
CA GLU A 106 -2.19 0.99 -12.20
C GLU A 106 -2.28 2.18 -11.23
N VAL A 107 -1.20 2.54 -10.51
CA VAL A 107 -1.17 3.76 -9.70
C VAL A 107 -1.34 5.00 -10.57
N GLU A 108 -0.63 5.10 -11.69
CA GLU A 108 -0.78 6.22 -12.64
C GLU A 108 -2.19 6.33 -13.18
N LYS A 109 -2.80 5.20 -13.56
CA LYS A 109 -4.17 5.14 -14.07
C LYS A 109 -5.20 5.61 -13.05
N ILE A 110 -5.10 5.14 -11.80
CA ILE A 110 -6.00 5.54 -10.70
C ILE A 110 -5.93 7.06 -10.47
N MET A 111 -4.74 7.64 -10.63
CA MET A 111 -4.47 9.04 -10.34
C MET A 111 -4.57 9.96 -11.55
N GLN A 112 -4.83 9.42 -12.75
CA GLN A 112 -4.84 10.19 -14.00
C GLN A 112 -5.78 11.40 -13.94
N VAL A 113 -7.02 11.19 -13.49
CA VAL A 113 -8.03 12.26 -13.40
C VAL A 113 -7.56 13.39 -12.47
N ASP A 114 -6.98 13.04 -11.33
CA ASP A 114 -6.49 14.04 -10.37
C ASP A 114 -5.31 14.82 -10.93
N LEU A 115 -4.40 14.16 -11.65
CA LEU A 115 -3.26 14.81 -12.31
C LEU A 115 -3.74 15.78 -13.41
N GLU A 116 -4.72 15.38 -14.22
CA GLU A 116 -5.32 16.24 -15.24
C GLU A 116 -6.01 17.47 -14.64
N GLN A 117 -6.79 17.30 -13.58
CA GLN A 117 -7.42 18.41 -12.86
C GLN A 117 -6.40 19.36 -12.25
N HIS A 118 -5.29 18.85 -11.72
CA HIS A 118 -4.21 19.69 -11.21
C HIS A 118 -3.50 20.47 -12.31
N ALA A 119 -3.26 19.83 -13.46
CA ALA A 119 -2.67 20.48 -14.62
C ALA A 119 -3.54 21.62 -15.14
N GLN A 120 -4.87 21.42 -15.25
CA GLN A 120 -5.83 22.46 -15.64
C GLN A 120 -5.84 23.67 -14.70
N LYS A 121 -5.54 23.46 -13.40
CA LYS A 121 -5.42 24.53 -12.39
C LYS A 121 -4.02 25.17 -12.35
N GLY A 122 -3.18 24.94 -13.37
CA GLY A 122 -1.82 25.48 -13.46
C GLY A 122 -0.80 24.85 -12.49
N ARG A 123 -1.17 23.75 -11.80
CA ARG A 123 -0.29 23.00 -10.87
C ARG A 123 0.43 21.89 -11.61
N THR A 124 1.28 22.24 -12.57
CA THR A 124 2.11 21.28 -13.31
C THR A 124 3.25 20.76 -12.43
N GLY A 125 3.64 19.50 -12.61
CA GLY A 125 4.78 18.89 -11.91
C GLY A 125 4.51 18.40 -10.48
N ARG A 126 3.23 18.42 -10.01
CA ARG A 126 2.88 17.80 -8.72
C ARG A 126 3.06 16.28 -8.82
N LYS A 127 3.81 15.73 -7.87
CA LYS A 127 3.97 14.27 -7.73
C LYS A 127 2.81 13.67 -6.96
N ILE A 128 2.46 12.44 -7.34
CA ILE A 128 1.55 11.58 -6.59
C ILE A 128 2.29 11.09 -5.35
N ARG A 129 1.70 11.31 -4.18
CA ARG A 129 2.22 10.80 -2.91
C ARG A 129 1.49 9.53 -2.54
N ALA A 130 2.23 8.42 -2.51
CA ALA A 130 1.72 7.12 -2.16
C ALA A 130 2.23 6.70 -0.77
N MET A 131 1.39 5.98 0.00
CA MET A 131 1.77 5.39 1.27
C MET A 131 1.55 3.89 1.24
N ILE A 132 2.57 3.11 1.65
CA ILE A 132 2.44 1.67 1.82
C ILE A 132 1.99 1.35 3.24
N LEU A 133 0.92 0.59 3.35
CA LEU A 133 0.40 0.02 4.59
C LEU A 133 0.29 -1.50 4.46
N GLY A 134 0.33 -2.18 5.58
CA GLY A 134 0.17 -3.64 5.65
C GLY A 134 0.65 -4.17 6.99
N ILE A 135 0.20 -5.36 7.36
CA ILE A 135 0.63 -6.03 8.59
C ILE A 135 2.12 -6.43 8.53
N PRO A 136 2.75 -6.78 9.66
CA PRO A 136 4.12 -7.31 9.64
C PRO A 136 4.25 -8.54 8.73
N ASN A 137 5.42 -8.73 8.13
CA ASN A 137 5.82 -9.90 7.33
C ASN A 137 5.09 -10.12 5.98
N VAL A 138 4.23 -9.22 5.53
CA VAL A 138 3.66 -9.27 4.16
C VAL A 138 4.67 -8.91 3.07
N GLY A 139 5.88 -8.43 3.47
CA GLY A 139 6.98 -8.11 2.56
C GLY A 139 7.11 -6.64 2.20
N LYS A 140 6.65 -5.70 3.07
CA LYS A 140 6.77 -4.25 2.83
C LYS A 140 8.20 -3.82 2.52
N SER A 141 9.16 -4.22 3.34
CA SER A 141 10.58 -3.86 3.13
C SER A 141 11.13 -4.42 1.82
N SER A 142 10.79 -5.66 1.47
CA SER A 142 11.21 -6.27 0.19
C SER A 142 10.62 -5.53 -1.01
N PHE A 143 9.34 -5.16 -0.93
CA PHE A 143 8.65 -4.39 -1.96
C PHE A 143 9.28 -3.00 -2.13
N ILE A 144 9.47 -2.27 -1.03
CA ILE A 144 10.12 -0.95 -1.02
C ILE A 144 11.54 -1.04 -1.59
N ASN A 145 12.34 -2.02 -1.14
CA ASN A 145 13.70 -2.23 -1.62
C ASN A 145 13.73 -2.57 -3.11
N ARG A 146 12.78 -3.35 -3.61
CA ARG A 146 12.67 -3.68 -5.03
C ARG A 146 12.39 -2.43 -5.87
N ILE A 147 11.47 -1.59 -5.44
CA ILE A 147 11.17 -0.32 -6.10
C ILE A 147 12.39 0.61 -6.04
N ALA A 148 12.99 0.77 -4.87
CA ALA A 148 14.17 1.63 -4.69
C ALA A 148 15.35 1.18 -5.56
N LYS A 149 15.62 -0.10 -5.67
CA LYS A 149 16.68 -0.63 -6.56
C LYS A 149 16.43 -0.30 -8.02
N ARG A 150 15.19 -0.37 -8.48
CA ARG A 150 14.81 -0.03 -9.84
C ARG A 150 15.06 1.45 -10.14
N THR A 151 14.76 2.32 -9.19
CA THR A 151 14.95 3.78 -9.32
C THR A 151 16.39 4.21 -9.08
N SER A 152 17.15 3.47 -8.24
CA SER A 152 18.56 3.76 -7.89
C SER A 152 19.55 3.41 -8.99
N ALA A 153 19.14 2.74 -10.04
CA ALA A 153 20.00 2.59 -11.22
C ALA A 153 20.44 3.94 -11.82
N GLY A 154 19.91 5.06 -11.29
CA GLY A 154 20.26 6.43 -11.65
C GLY A 154 20.72 7.35 -10.50
N VAL A 155 20.53 6.99 -9.21
CA VAL A 155 20.92 7.88 -8.08
C VAL A 155 21.27 7.06 -6.84
N GLY A 156 22.48 7.22 -6.34
CA GLY A 156 23.04 6.43 -5.24
C GLY A 156 22.50 6.77 -3.85
N ASN A 157 21.39 6.18 -3.46
CA ASN A 157 20.94 6.17 -2.07
C ASN A 157 20.81 4.72 -1.57
N LYS A 158 21.60 4.35 -0.56
CA LYS A 158 21.57 3.03 0.09
C LYS A 158 20.28 2.88 0.91
N PRO A 159 19.48 1.80 0.71
CA PRO A 159 18.35 1.50 1.57
C PRO A 159 18.88 1.06 2.95
N GLY A 160 18.58 1.81 3.98
CA GLY A 160 18.83 1.46 5.38
C GLY A 160 17.53 1.15 6.11
N VAL A 161 17.60 0.50 7.29
CA VAL A 161 16.47 0.26 8.19
C VAL A 161 15.79 1.59 8.49
N THR A 162 14.56 1.75 8.03
CA THR A 162 13.84 3.02 8.03
C THR A 162 13.34 3.33 9.45
N LYS A 163 14.12 4.08 10.21
CA LYS A 163 13.68 4.69 11.50
C LYS A 163 13.06 6.08 11.29
N GLN A 164 13.13 6.65 10.09
CA GLN A 164 12.60 7.97 9.74
C GLN A 164 11.79 7.89 8.45
N LYS A 165 10.82 8.78 8.31
CA LYS A 165 10.04 8.92 7.08
C LYS A 165 10.96 9.34 5.94
N GLN A 166 10.92 8.62 4.84
CA GLN A 166 11.69 8.94 3.64
C GLN A 166 10.76 8.85 2.44
N TRP A 167 10.84 9.82 1.56
CA TRP A 167 10.18 9.75 0.28
C TRP A 167 11.08 9.04 -0.72
N ILE A 168 10.59 7.93 -1.27
CA ILE A 168 11.29 7.15 -2.29
C ILE A 168 10.67 7.51 -3.63
N ARG A 169 11.44 8.12 -4.52
CA ARG A 169 10.98 8.42 -5.87
C ARG A 169 10.82 7.12 -6.65
N ILE A 170 9.61 6.85 -7.15
CA ILE A 170 9.33 5.70 -8.01
C ILE A 170 9.62 6.06 -9.48
N ASN A 171 9.17 7.23 -9.91
CA ASN A 171 9.44 7.83 -11.21
C ASN A 171 9.22 9.36 -11.12
N ASP A 172 9.15 10.04 -12.25
CA ASP A 172 8.95 11.50 -12.29
C ASP A 172 7.61 11.95 -11.73
N LYS A 173 6.61 11.04 -11.68
CA LYS A 173 5.23 11.35 -11.27
C LYS A 173 4.87 10.84 -9.88
N ILE A 174 5.58 9.84 -9.33
CA ILE A 174 5.18 9.14 -8.11
C ILE A 174 6.35 9.13 -7.10
N GLU A 175 6.03 9.50 -5.88
CA GLU A 175 6.90 9.32 -4.69
C GLU A 175 6.16 8.50 -3.62
N LEU A 176 6.90 7.63 -2.90
CA LEU A 176 6.41 6.65 -1.96
C LEU A 176 6.95 6.93 -0.55
#